data_7aced208220db238d094036abb652bbd
#
_entry.id   7aced208220db238d094036abb652bbd
#
_cell.length_a   1.000
_cell.length_b   1.000
_cell.length_c   1.000
_cell.angle_alpha   90.00
_cell.angle_beta   90.00
_cell.angle_gamma   90.00
#
_symmetry.space_group_name_H-M   'P 1'
#
loop_
_entity.id
_entity.type
_entity.pdbx_description
1 polymer ?
#
loop_
_entity_poly.entity_id
_entity_poly.type
_entity_poly.pdbx_seq_one_letter_code
_entity_poly.pdbx_strand_id
1 'polypeptide(L)'
;VLVTSPQYLNQYGTPTHPSDLSKHKLLSNIENENQTWFFSNQTINENVSLPIKPFIKAASLTLLNCLATDGKGIALLPLLKCKSLILEKKLIVVLPEWELPTGNFHLIFPSRSGALPASKVFLDFLIEKIPPLLKEMQDI
;
A
#
# COMPACT_ATOMS: atom_id res chain seq x y z
N VAL A 1 -0.58 -0.63 3.18
CA VAL A 1 -0.23 0.01 4.45
C VAL A 1 0.01 1.50 4.28
N LEU A 2 -0.26 2.28 5.33
CA LEU A 2 0.13 3.67 5.42
C LEU A 2 1.51 3.76 6.05
N VAL A 3 2.42 4.50 5.39
CA VAL A 3 3.80 4.63 5.86
C VAL A 3 4.30 6.07 5.79
N THR A 4 5.20 6.40 6.69
CA THR A 4 5.92 7.67 6.71
C THR A 4 7.26 7.51 7.42
N SER A 5 8.12 8.53 7.35
CA SER A 5 9.39 8.49 8.07
C SER A 5 9.23 8.87 9.57
N PRO A 6 10.13 8.39 10.45
CA PRO A 6 10.19 8.82 11.86
C PRO A 6 10.31 10.34 11.99
N GLN A 7 11.08 10.98 11.10
CA GLN A 7 11.28 12.42 11.09
C GLN A 7 9.95 13.18 10.88
N TYR A 8 9.10 12.68 9.97
CA TYR A 8 7.79 13.29 9.73
C TYR A 8 6.90 13.22 10.97
N LEU A 9 6.84 12.05 11.63
CA LEU A 9 6.03 11.87 12.85
C LEU A 9 6.53 12.76 14.01
N ASN A 10 7.85 12.92 14.15
CA ASN A 10 8.43 13.83 15.17
C ASN A 10 8.02 15.29 14.94
N GLN A 11 7.84 15.70 13.68
CA GLN A 11 7.49 17.08 13.34
C GLN A 11 5.98 17.34 13.36
N TYR A 12 5.16 16.39 12.91
CA TYR A 12 3.73 16.60 12.66
C TYR A 12 2.82 15.79 13.59
N GLY A 13 3.40 14.96 14.45
CA GLY A 13 2.66 14.04 15.33
C GLY A 13 2.28 12.73 14.65
N THR A 14 1.84 11.78 15.48
CA THR A 14 1.41 10.46 15.03
C THR A 14 -0.11 10.43 14.96
N PRO A 15 -0.73 10.15 13.80
CA PRO A 15 -2.17 9.97 13.73
C PRO A 15 -2.59 8.73 14.52
N THR A 16 -3.66 8.85 15.30
CA THR A 16 -4.22 7.75 16.10
C THR A 16 -5.57 7.28 15.57
N HIS A 17 -6.19 8.06 14.70
CA HIS A 17 -7.45 7.74 14.05
C HIS A 17 -7.41 8.17 12.57
N PRO A 18 -8.11 7.48 11.64
CA PRO A 18 -8.12 7.86 10.22
C PRO A 18 -8.51 9.33 9.96
N SER A 19 -9.41 9.91 10.76
CA SER A 19 -9.79 11.32 10.63
C SER A 19 -8.64 12.30 10.85
N ASP A 20 -7.60 11.92 11.61
CA ASP A 20 -6.42 12.76 11.84
C ASP A 20 -5.61 12.97 10.57
N LEU A 21 -5.72 12.05 9.60
CA LEU A 21 -5.04 12.15 8.30
C LEU A 21 -5.40 13.44 7.54
N SER A 22 -6.55 14.05 7.84
CA SER A 22 -6.94 15.35 7.27
C SER A 22 -5.98 16.49 7.64
N LYS A 23 -5.24 16.36 8.74
CA LYS A 23 -4.24 17.31 9.23
C LYS A 23 -2.83 17.03 8.69
N HIS A 24 -2.65 15.91 8.00
CA HIS A 24 -1.36 15.47 7.48
C HIS A 24 -1.23 15.68 5.97
N LYS A 25 0.01 15.77 5.51
CA LYS A 25 0.34 15.78 4.07
C LYS A 25 0.24 14.36 3.54
N LEU A 26 -0.72 14.10 2.67
CA LEU A 26 -0.95 12.79 2.09
C LEU A 26 -0.29 12.67 0.72
N LEU A 27 0.37 11.56 0.48
CA LEU A 27 1.03 11.21 -0.78
C LEU A 27 0.23 10.08 -1.44
N SER A 28 -0.22 10.27 -2.66
CA SER A 28 -1.12 9.34 -3.32
C SER A 28 -0.75 9.06 -4.77
N ASN A 29 -1.20 7.92 -5.28
CA ASN A 29 -1.07 7.58 -6.69
C ASN A 29 -2.06 8.42 -7.53
N ILE A 30 -1.67 8.71 -8.78
CA ILE A 30 -2.45 9.54 -9.74
C ILE A 30 -3.76 8.86 -10.16
N GLU A 31 -3.85 7.53 -10.10
CA GLU A 31 -4.90 6.74 -10.76
C GLU A 31 -6.34 7.02 -10.31
N ASN A 32 -6.54 7.79 -9.23
CA ASN A 32 -7.87 8.11 -8.73
C ASN A 32 -8.05 9.61 -8.49
N GLU A 33 -8.86 10.29 -9.30
CA GLU A 33 -9.17 11.71 -9.12
C GLU A 33 -9.96 11.99 -7.84
N ASN A 34 -10.88 11.11 -7.46
CA ASN A 34 -11.68 11.20 -6.25
C ASN A 34 -11.31 10.08 -5.29
N GLN A 35 -10.12 10.16 -4.70
CA GLN A 35 -9.66 9.13 -3.78
C GLN A 35 -10.40 9.21 -2.47
N THR A 36 -11.11 8.15 -2.16
CA THR A 36 -11.60 7.88 -0.81
C THR A 36 -10.84 6.67 -0.28
N TRP A 37 -10.22 6.84 0.87
CA TRP A 37 -9.61 5.73 1.58
C TRP A 37 -10.62 5.13 2.54
N PHE A 38 -10.74 3.82 2.49
CA PHE A 38 -11.63 3.05 3.35
C PHE A 38 -10.79 2.34 4.40
N PHE A 39 -11.17 2.51 5.64
CA PHE A 39 -10.52 1.91 6.80
C PHE A 39 -11.53 1.05 7.53
N SER A 40 -11.08 -0.11 8.04
CA SER A 40 -11.86 -0.93 8.95
C SER A 40 -11.01 -1.31 10.16
N ASN A 41 -11.62 -1.27 11.33
CA ASN A 41 -11.01 -1.76 12.55
C ASN A 41 -11.96 -2.79 13.17
N GLN A 42 -11.59 -4.06 13.10
CA GLN A 42 -12.42 -5.16 13.56
C GLN A 42 -12.49 -5.23 15.08
N THR A 43 -11.47 -4.73 15.78
CA THR A 43 -11.42 -4.76 17.26
C THR A 43 -12.49 -3.86 17.88
N ILE A 44 -12.71 -2.68 17.32
CA ILE A 44 -13.69 -1.72 17.79
C ILE A 44 -14.95 -1.68 16.91
N ASN A 45 -15.02 -2.54 15.90
CA ASN A 45 -16.11 -2.65 14.92
C ASN A 45 -16.46 -1.31 14.26
N GLU A 46 -15.43 -0.58 13.83
CA GLU A 46 -15.57 0.73 13.21
C GLU A 46 -15.10 0.71 11.76
N ASN A 47 -15.86 1.39 10.89
CA ASN A 47 -15.51 1.60 9.49
C ASN A 47 -15.49 3.10 9.19
N VAL A 48 -14.41 3.58 8.59
CA VAL A 48 -14.22 4.99 8.23
C VAL A 48 -13.99 5.13 6.75
N SER A 49 -14.73 6.03 6.13
CA SER A 49 -14.57 6.42 4.74
C SER A 49 -14.04 7.85 4.69
N LEU A 50 -12.81 8.03 4.29
CA LEU A 50 -12.12 9.32 4.31
C LEU A 50 -11.85 9.82 2.88
N PRO A 51 -12.56 10.86 2.42
CA PRO A 51 -12.18 11.56 1.20
C PRO A 51 -10.84 12.27 1.41
N ILE A 52 -9.84 11.95 0.59
CA ILE A 52 -8.50 12.51 0.75
C ILE A 52 -8.24 13.62 -0.27
N LYS A 53 -7.48 14.62 0.17
CA LYS A 53 -6.89 15.65 -0.69
C LYS A 53 -5.37 15.49 -0.67
N PRO A 54 -4.78 14.74 -1.61
CA PRO A 54 -3.36 14.52 -1.62
C PRO A 54 -2.57 15.83 -1.78
N PHE A 55 -1.54 15.99 -0.96
CA PHE A 55 -0.57 17.08 -1.10
C PHE A 55 0.32 16.87 -2.33
N ILE A 56 0.71 15.61 -2.59
CA ILE A 56 1.44 15.22 -3.80
C ILE A 56 0.75 14.01 -4.41
N LYS A 57 0.58 14.04 -5.74
CA LYS A 57 0.15 12.90 -6.56
C LYS A 57 1.32 12.46 -7.46
N ALA A 58 1.61 11.18 -7.51
CA ALA A 58 2.65 10.64 -8.38
C ALA A 58 2.22 9.29 -8.98
N ALA A 59 2.57 9.05 -10.24
CA ALA A 59 2.30 7.78 -10.91
C ALA A 59 3.23 6.65 -10.44
N SER A 60 4.40 7.00 -9.91
CA SER A 60 5.42 6.03 -9.49
C SER A 60 5.34 5.74 -8.00
N LEU A 61 5.07 4.47 -7.66
CA LEU A 61 5.13 3.99 -6.27
C LEU A 61 6.55 4.14 -5.68
N THR A 62 7.59 4.03 -6.49
CA THR A 62 8.97 4.25 -6.07
C THR A 62 9.20 5.70 -5.65
N LEU A 63 8.66 6.66 -6.40
CA LEU A 63 8.75 8.07 -6.03
C LEU A 63 7.98 8.35 -4.73
N LEU A 64 6.78 7.79 -4.57
CA LEU A 64 6.01 7.93 -3.32
C LEU A 64 6.77 7.36 -2.13
N ASN A 65 7.47 6.23 -2.33
CA ASN A 65 8.31 5.61 -1.31
C ASN A 65 9.48 6.53 -0.90
N CYS A 66 10.19 7.11 -1.87
CA CYS A 66 11.24 8.09 -1.62
C CYS A 66 10.71 9.32 -0.86
N LEU A 67 9.59 9.89 -1.31
CA LEU A 67 8.98 11.05 -0.66
C LEU A 67 8.55 10.76 0.79
N ALA A 68 7.99 9.57 1.06
CA ALA A 68 7.64 9.16 2.41
C ALA A 68 8.89 9.01 3.30
N THR A 69 9.94 8.40 2.78
CA THR A 69 11.24 8.23 3.47
C THR A 69 11.90 9.58 3.77
N ASP A 70 11.79 10.54 2.84
CA ASP A 70 12.30 11.90 3.00
C ASP A 70 11.40 12.81 3.87
N GLY A 71 10.39 12.25 4.51
CA GLY A 71 9.52 12.99 5.43
C GLY A 71 8.64 14.04 4.76
N LYS A 72 8.21 13.80 3.52
CA LYS A 72 7.33 14.73 2.79
C LYS A 72 5.84 14.52 3.08
N GLY A 73 5.48 13.39 3.72
CA GLY A 73 4.11 13.07 4.07
C GLY A 73 3.88 11.59 4.38
N ILE A 74 2.61 11.23 4.52
CA ILE A 74 2.13 9.85 4.73
C ILE A 74 1.71 9.29 3.37
N ALA A 75 2.26 8.14 2.98
CA ALA A 75 1.96 7.47 1.73
C ALA A 75 1.15 6.18 1.95
N LEU A 76 0.15 5.94 1.09
CA LEU A 76 -0.49 4.63 0.97
C LEU A 76 0.29 3.80 -0.06
N LEU A 77 0.94 2.75 0.40
CA LEU A 77 1.78 1.88 -0.43
C LEU A 77 1.48 0.40 -0.22
N PRO A 78 1.62 -0.43 -1.26
CA PRO A 78 1.67 -1.87 -1.06
C PRO A 78 2.82 -2.24 -0.13
N LEU A 79 2.55 -3.11 0.85
CA LEU A 79 3.54 -3.55 1.84
C LEU A 79 4.83 -4.05 1.18
N LEU A 80 4.68 -4.82 0.10
CA LEU A 80 5.77 -5.33 -0.72
C LEU A 80 6.79 -4.25 -1.16
N LYS A 81 6.32 -3.02 -1.38
CA LYS A 81 7.17 -1.92 -1.86
C LYS A 81 7.92 -1.19 -0.75
N CYS A 82 7.50 -1.33 0.50
CA CYS A 82 8.07 -0.61 1.64
C CYS A 82 8.60 -1.52 2.76
N LYS A 83 8.42 -2.86 2.66
CA LYS A 83 8.82 -3.83 3.70
C LYS A 83 10.29 -3.68 4.12
N SER A 84 11.22 -3.61 3.17
CA SER A 84 12.66 -3.45 3.49
C SER A 84 12.93 -2.16 4.28
N LEU A 85 12.31 -1.05 3.89
CA LEU A 85 12.47 0.24 4.56
C LEU A 85 11.82 0.27 5.95
N ILE A 86 10.75 -0.51 6.15
CA ILE A 86 10.14 -0.69 7.48
C ILE A 86 11.09 -1.49 8.38
N LEU A 87 11.66 -2.60 7.89
CA LEU A 87 12.65 -3.39 8.62
C LEU A 87 13.91 -2.59 8.97
N GLU A 88 14.34 -1.71 8.06
CA GLU A 88 15.46 -0.78 8.27
C GLU A 88 15.08 0.41 9.18
N LYS A 89 13.84 0.50 9.66
CA LYS A 89 13.30 1.61 10.46
C LYS A 89 13.37 3.00 9.78
N LYS A 90 13.50 3.02 8.46
CA LYS A 90 13.42 4.23 7.63
C LYS A 90 11.98 4.67 7.40
N LEU A 91 11.07 3.72 7.41
CA LEU A 91 9.62 3.94 7.39
C LEU A 91 8.97 3.31 8.61
N ILE A 92 7.90 3.94 9.07
CA ILE A 92 7.02 3.46 10.15
C ILE A 92 5.62 3.30 9.58
N VAL A 93 4.97 2.19 9.92
CA VAL A 93 3.53 2.02 9.63
C VAL A 93 2.73 2.88 10.59
N VAL A 94 1.82 3.66 10.07
CA VAL A 94 0.86 4.45 10.86
C VAL A 94 -0.52 3.82 10.77
N LEU A 95 -1.29 3.93 11.84
CA LEU A 95 -2.62 3.32 11.99
C LEU A 95 -2.59 1.79 11.75
N PRO A 96 -1.68 1.04 12.39
CA PRO A 96 -1.53 -0.40 12.14
C PRO A 96 -2.77 -1.23 12.49
N GLU A 97 -3.63 -0.73 13.37
CA GLU A 97 -4.89 -1.39 13.77
C GLU A 97 -6.01 -1.20 12.73
N TRP A 98 -5.77 -0.36 11.71
CA TRP A 98 -6.74 -0.06 10.67
C TRP A 98 -6.39 -0.79 9.38
N GLU A 99 -7.26 -1.70 9.00
CA GLU A 99 -7.15 -2.41 7.75
C GLU A 99 -7.59 -1.52 6.58
N LEU A 100 -6.84 -1.59 5.49
CA LEU A 100 -7.18 -0.96 4.21
C LEU A 100 -7.55 -2.05 3.20
N PRO A 101 -8.38 -1.74 2.19
CA PRO A 101 -8.73 -2.70 1.16
C PRO A 101 -7.48 -3.34 0.55
N THR A 102 -7.48 -4.66 0.47
CA THR A 102 -6.41 -5.43 -0.15
C THR A 102 -6.54 -5.39 -1.66
N GLY A 103 -5.42 -5.20 -2.35
CA GLY A 103 -5.35 -5.36 -3.80
C GLY A 103 -5.24 -6.85 -4.18
N ASN A 104 -5.80 -7.20 -5.32
CA ASN A 104 -5.64 -8.52 -5.91
C ASN A 104 -4.58 -8.48 -7.02
N PHE A 105 -3.75 -9.51 -7.10
CA PHE A 105 -2.89 -9.72 -8.25
C PHE A 105 -3.67 -10.50 -9.30
N HIS A 106 -3.73 -9.97 -10.51
CA HIS A 106 -4.39 -10.60 -11.65
C HIS A 106 -3.35 -11.01 -12.69
N LEU A 107 -3.40 -12.28 -13.08
CA LEU A 107 -2.64 -12.76 -14.22
C LEU A 107 -3.56 -12.76 -15.46
N ILE A 108 -3.25 -11.91 -16.41
CA ILE A 108 -4.03 -11.75 -17.64
C ILE A 108 -3.25 -12.37 -18.79
N PHE A 109 -3.90 -13.28 -19.53
CA PHE A 109 -3.32 -13.89 -20.72
C PHE A 109 -4.39 -14.05 -21.82
N PRO A 110 -4.00 -14.04 -23.12
CA PRO A 110 -4.92 -14.03 -24.25
C PRO A 110 -5.68 -15.29 -24.29
N SER A 111 -6.15 -16.13 -24.08
CA SER A 111 -6.92 -17.37 -24.26
C SER A 111 -6.19 -18.67 -23.93
N ARG A 112 -6.89 -19.58 -23.24
CA ARG A 112 -6.39 -20.95 -23.01
C ARG A 112 -6.41 -21.82 -24.26
N SER A 113 -7.34 -21.62 -25.19
CA SER A 113 -7.43 -22.34 -26.45
C SER A 113 -6.56 -21.70 -27.50
N GLY A 114 -5.37 -22.23 -27.72
CA GLY A 114 -4.36 -21.69 -28.62
C GLY A 114 -3.07 -21.22 -27.97
N ALA A 115 -2.99 -21.26 -26.65
CA ALA A 115 -1.73 -21.00 -25.96
C ALA A 115 -0.67 -22.06 -26.30
N LEU A 116 0.51 -21.63 -26.63
CA LEU A 116 1.67 -22.51 -26.84
C LEU A 116 1.89 -23.37 -25.59
N PRO A 117 2.36 -24.63 -25.73
CA PRO A 117 2.68 -25.49 -24.59
C PRO A 117 3.55 -24.81 -23.53
N ALA A 118 4.55 -24.03 -23.97
CA ALA A 118 5.41 -23.25 -23.08
C ALA A 118 4.65 -22.22 -22.25
N SER A 119 3.64 -21.58 -22.81
CA SER A 119 2.82 -20.61 -22.07
C SER A 119 1.97 -21.27 -20.98
N LYS A 120 1.51 -22.51 -21.21
CA LYS A 120 0.83 -23.29 -20.18
C LYS A 120 1.74 -23.64 -19.00
N VAL A 121 2.92 -24.18 -19.30
CA VAL A 121 3.91 -24.55 -18.27
C VAL A 121 4.29 -23.32 -17.44
N PHE A 122 4.51 -22.16 -18.09
CA PHE A 122 4.81 -20.93 -17.40
C PHE A 122 3.65 -20.45 -16.52
N LEU A 123 2.42 -20.54 -17.00
CA LEU A 123 1.22 -20.21 -16.23
C LEU A 123 1.08 -21.10 -14.98
N ASP A 124 1.23 -22.41 -15.13
CA ASP A 124 1.14 -23.36 -14.03
C ASP A 124 2.26 -23.08 -12.99
N PHE A 125 3.47 -22.77 -13.45
CA PHE A 125 4.56 -22.34 -12.59
C PHE A 125 4.21 -21.07 -11.80
N LEU A 126 3.64 -20.03 -12.43
CA LEU A 126 3.25 -18.80 -11.75
C LEU A 126 2.13 -19.04 -10.72
N ILE A 127 1.13 -19.86 -11.06
CA ILE A 127 0.03 -20.22 -10.15
C ILE A 127 0.56 -20.96 -8.92
N GLU A 128 1.55 -21.82 -9.08
CA GLU A 128 2.18 -22.55 -7.99
C GLU A 128 3.09 -21.66 -7.12
N LYS A 129 3.90 -20.81 -7.72
CA LYS A 129 4.98 -20.10 -7.02
C LYS A 129 4.58 -18.75 -6.45
N ILE A 130 3.66 -18.02 -7.11
CA ILE A 130 3.32 -16.66 -6.67
C ILE A 130 2.54 -16.63 -5.34
N PRO A 131 1.50 -17.45 -5.10
CA PRO A 131 0.72 -17.36 -3.86
C PRO A 131 1.54 -17.54 -2.57
N PRO A 132 2.46 -18.53 -2.45
CA PRO A 132 3.27 -18.66 -1.25
C PRO A 132 4.21 -17.46 -1.04
N LEU A 133 4.82 -16.94 -2.13
CA LEU A 133 5.67 -15.75 -2.06
C LEU A 133 4.89 -14.52 -1.56
N LEU A 134 3.66 -14.33 -2.03
CA LEU A 134 2.82 -13.21 -1.59
C LEU A 134 2.44 -13.34 -0.10
N LYS A 135 2.23 -14.55 0.40
CA LYS A 135 2.00 -14.79 1.84
C LYS A 135 3.22 -14.41 2.69
N GLU A 136 4.40 -14.91 2.34
CA GLU A 136 5.65 -14.55 3.05
C GLU A 136 5.91 -13.03 3.05
N MET A 137 5.42 -12.34 2.03
CA MET A 137 5.61 -10.90 1.89
C MET A 137 4.58 -10.07 2.68
N GLN A 138 3.48 -10.68 3.12
CA GLN A 138 2.45 -10.04 3.95
C GLN A 138 2.76 -10.13 5.45
N ASP A 139 3.60 -11.07 5.87
CA ASP A 139 4.01 -11.23 7.27
C ASP A 139 5.11 -10.20 7.61
N ILE A 140 4.78 -9.23 8.47
CA ILE A 140 5.73 -8.31 9.13
C ILE A 140 5.73 -8.61 10.61
#